data_989ecce925ccb98dc4e0d8860b7e9e7c
#
_entry.id   989ecce925ccb98dc4e0d8860b7e9e7c
#
_cell.length_a   1.000
_cell.length_b   1.000
_cell.length_c   1.000
_cell.angle_alpha   90.00
_cell.angle_beta   90.00
_cell.angle_gamma   90.00
#
_symmetry.space_group_name_H-M   'P 1'
#
loop_
_entity.id
_entity.type
_entity.pdbx_description
1 polymer ?
#
loop_
_entity_poly.entity_id
_entity_poly.type
_entity_poly.pdbx_seq_one_letter_code
_entity_poly.pdbx_strand_id
1 'polypeptide(L)'
;MKAAILVKNKQPLVVSEIEMPKTLEFGQILVKIFYSGLCGSQVSEIDGFWGEDKNIPHLLGHEGSGIVLDTGPGVRTVSKDDHVVCHYMESSGLESPTPKYKWGDKIVSAGGVTTFNNRAII
;
A
#
# COMPACT_ATOMS: atom_id res chain seq x y z
N MET A 1 4.99 9.49 6.07
CA MET A 1 5.29 9.05 4.69
C MET A 1 4.41 9.81 3.70
N LYS A 2 4.89 10.04 2.48
CA LYS A 2 4.10 10.69 1.42
C LYS A 2 3.31 9.66 0.63
N ALA A 3 2.03 9.93 0.39
CA ALA A 3 1.14 9.04 -0.35
C ALA A 3 0.14 9.81 -1.23
N ALA A 4 -0.33 9.18 -2.30
CA ALA A 4 -1.45 9.65 -3.10
C ALA A 4 -2.72 8.88 -2.69
N ILE A 5 -3.71 9.60 -2.20
CA ILE A 5 -4.87 9.05 -1.49
C ILE A 5 -6.13 9.27 -2.33
N LEU A 6 -6.91 8.23 -2.55
CA LEU A 6 -8.26 8.34 -3.10
C LEU A 6 -9.20 8.80 -1.99
N VAL A 7 -9.68 10.03 -2.09
CA VAL A 7 -10.60 10.65 -1.10
C VAL A 7 -12.03 10.73 -1.62
N LYS A 8 -12.21 10.70 -2.94
CA LYS A 8 -13.50 10.71 -3.60
C LYS A 8 -13.34 10.21 -5.03
N ASN A 9 -14.24 9.33 -5.47
CA ASN A 9 -14.27 8.89 -6.86
C ASN A 9 -14.47 10.07 -7.82
N LYS A 10 -13.94 9.95 -9.03
CA LYS A 10 -14.00 10.96 -10.11
C LYS A 10 -13.31 12.28 -9.76
N GLN A 11 -12.39 12.25 -8.81
CA GLN A 11 -11.56 13.40 -8.42
C GLN A 11 -10.09 13.01 -8.44
N PRO A 12 -9.17 13.96 -8.64
CA PRO A 12 -7.74 13.72 -8.52
C PRO A 12 -7.39 13.14 -7.15
N LEU A 13 -6.36 12.27 -7.11
CA LEU A 13 -5.79 11.79 -5.85
C LEU A 13 -5.19 12.97 -5.07
N VAL A 14 -5.35 12.93 -3.75
CA VAL A 14 -4.75 13.92 -2.85
C VAL A 14 -3.38 13.42 -2.41
N VAL A 15 -2.33 14.17 -2.73
CA VAL A 15 -0.98 13.87 -2.25
C VAL A 15 -0.76 14.53 -0.89
N SER A 16 -0.49 13.73 0.13
CA SER A 16 -0.29 14.22 1.50
C SER A 16 0.70 13.37 2.28
N GLU A 17 1.16 13.92 3.40
CA GLU A 17 1.87 13.16 4.43
C GLU A 17 0.87 12.41 5.30
N ILE A 18 1.15 11.12 5.54
CA ILE A 18 0.37 10.26 6.43
C ILE A 18 1.29 9.51 7.41
N GLU A 19 0.73 9.06 8.52
CA GLU A 19 1.45 8.32 9.54
C GLU A 19 1.31 6.81 9.30
N MET A 20 2.44 6.11 9.39
CA MET A 20 2.50 4.65 9.36
C MET A 20 2.30 4.06 10.76
N PRO A 21 1.85 2.80 10.87
CA PRO A 21 2.00 2.03 12.11
C PRO A 21 3.45 2.08 12.61
N LYS A 22 3.62 2.12 13.93
CA LYS A 22 4.97 2.18 14.55
C LYS A 22 5.69 0.84 14.53
N THR A 23 4.95 -0.25 14.44
CA THR A 23 5.46 -1.62 14.47
C THR A 23 4.89 -2.42 13.32
N LEU A 24 5.69 -3.34 12.79
CA LEU A 24 5.24 -4.32 11.82
C LEU A 24 4.61 -5.50 12.55
N GLU A 25 3.47 -5.94 12.06
CA GLU A 25 2.79 -7.14 12.56
C GLU A 25 3.35 -8.40 11.91
N PHE A 26 2.84 -9.56 12.33
CA PHE A 26 3.27 -10.87 11.82
C PHE A 26 3.08 -10.95 10.31
N GLY A 27 4.15 -11.33 9.60
CA GLY A 27 4.16 -11.48 8.15
C GLY A 27 4.36 -10.19 7.35
N GLN A 28 4.32 -9.02 7.98
CA GLN A 28 4.48 -7.74 7.29
C GLN A 28 5.93 -7.39 7.01
N ILE A 29 6.15 -6.68 5.91
CA ILE A 29 7.43 -6.06 5.58
C ILE A 29 7.25 -4.56 5.31
N LEU A 30 8.27 -3.78 5.62
CA LEU A 30 8.33 -2.37 5.24
C LEU A 30 9.19 -2.22 4.00
N VAL A 31 8.62 -1.69 2.94
CA VAL A 31 9.31 -1.48 1.65
C VAL A 31 9.42 0.02 1.34
N LYS A 32 10.61 0.48 0.97
CA LYS A 32 10.79 1.77 0.31
C LYS A 32 10.50 1.60 -1.16
N ILE A 33 9.45 2.26 -1.64
CA ILE A 33 9.02 2.16 -3.04
C ILE A 33 9.86 3.12 -3.90
N PHE A 34 10.43 2.59 -4.96
CA PHE A 34 11.17 3.37 -5.96
C PHE A 34 10.33 3.65 -7.19
N TYR A 35 9.60 2.64 -7.67
CA TYR A 35 8.75 2.72 -8.84
C TYR A 35 7.41 2.07 -8.57
N SER A 36 6.36 2.66 -9.10
CA SER A 36 5.01 2.10 -9.12
C SER A 36 4.49 2.10 -10.54
N GLY A 37 3.94 0.98 -10.98
CA GLY A 37 3.18 0.92 -12.21
C GLY A 37 1.83 1.61 -12.04
N LEU A 38 1.26 2.05 -13.16
CA LEU A 38 -0.08 2.64 -13.24
C LEU A 38 -0.95 1.76 -14.13
N CYS A 39 -1.70 0.87 -13.50
CA CYS A 39 -2.59 -0.05 -14.21
C CYS A 39 -3.94 0.63 -14.54
N GLY A 40 -4.55 0.25 -15.66
CA GLY A 40 -5.87 0.73 -16.06
C GLY A 40 -6.97 0.43 -15.03
N SER A 41 -6.84 -0.67 -14.27
CA SER A 41 -7.76 -1.00 -13.17
C SER A 41 -7.76 0.07 -12.08
N GLN A 42 -6.62 0.69 -11.77
CA GLN A 42 -6.53 1.78 -10.80
C GLN A 42 -7.24 3.04 -11.29
N VAL A 43 -7.14 3.32 -12.59
CA VAL A 43 -7.90 4.43 -13.21
C VAL A 43 -9.40 4.15 -13.11
N SER A 44 -9.84 2.93 -13.42
CA SER A 44 -11.24 2.51 -13.29
C SER A 44 -11.74 2.60 -11.84
N GLU A 45 -10.89 2.29 -10.86
CA GLU A 45 -11.22 2.41 -9.43
C GLU A 45 -11.38 3.88 -9.03
N ILE A 46 -10.47 4.75 -9.45
CA ILE A 46 -10.56 6.20 -9.23
C ILE A 46 -11.84 6.75 -9.86
N ASP A 47 -12.18 6.31 -11.06
CA ASP A 47 -13.39 6.73 -11.78
C ASP A 47 -14.68 6.11 -11.21
N GLY A 48 -14.57 5.18 -10.26
CA GLY A 48 -15.72 4.50 -9.67
C GLY A 48 -16.46 3.62 -10.66
N PHE A 49 -15.75 2.98 -11.59
CA PHE A 49 -16.33 2.12 -12.63
C PHE A 49 -17.12 0.94 -12.03
N TRP A 50 -16.65 0.39 -10.90
CA TRP A 50 -17.33 -0.70 -10.18
C TRP A 50 -18.26 -0.21 -9.06
N GLY A 51 -18.58 1.08 -9.04
CA GLY A 51 -19.40 1.73 -8.01
C GLY A 51 -18.57 2.60 -7.07
N GLU A 52 -19.23 3.16 -6.08
CA GLU A 52 -18.59 4.00 -5.08
C GLU A 52 -17.65 3.19 -4.18
N ASP A 53 -16.42 3.64 -4.03
CA ASP A 53 -15.46 3.00 -3.14
C ASP A 53 -15.85 3.22 -1.67
N LYS A 54 -16.16 2.12 -0.99
CA LYS A 54 -16.56 2.12 0.43
C LYS A 54 -15.39 2.23 1.40
N ASN A 55 -14.14 2.15 0.90
CA ASN A 55 -12.92 2.17 1.72
C ASN A 55 -12.26 3.54 1.78
N ILE A 56 -12.87 4.55 1.18
CA ILE A 56 -12.36 5.94 1.18
C ILE A 56 -12.24 6.49 2.62
N PRO A 57 -11.11 7.16 2.98
CA PRO A 57 -9.91 7.39 2.17
C PRO A 57 -9.09 6.11 1.99
N HIS A 58 -8.57 5.91 0.79
CA HIS A 58 -8.00 4.64 0.37
C HIS A 58 -6.65 4.82 -0.34
N LEU A 59 -5.66 3.99 -0.01
CA LEU A 59 -4.39 3.90 -0.73
C LEU A 59 -4.50 2.93 -1.89
N LEU A 60 -3.95 3.31 -3.02
CA LEU A 60 -3.95 2.55 -4.25
C LEU A 60 -2.55 2.10 -4.66
N GLY A 61 -2.48 1.45 -5.82
CA GLY A 61 -1.25 0.92 -6.41
C GLY A 61 -1.03 -0.55 -6.02
N HIS A 62 -0.99 -1.43 -7.02
CA HIS A 62 -0.87 -2.87 -6.79
C HIS A 62 0.33 -3.50 -7.51
N GLU A 63 1.21 -2.68 -8.04
CA GLU A 63 2.43 -3.11 -8.71
C GLU A 63 3.54 -2.07 -8.52
N GLY A 64 4.71 -2.54 -8.17
CA GLY A 64 5.84 -1.65 -7.93
C GLY A 64 7.12 -2.39 -7.62
N SER A 65 8.17 -1.65 -7.37
CA SER A 65 9.45 -2.20 -6.94
C SER A 65 10.11 -1.31 -5.90
N GLY A 66 10.93 -1.93 -5.07
CA GLY A 66 11.59 -1.22 -3.99
C GLY A 66 12.63 -2.06 -3.28
N ILE A 67 12.99 -1.58 -2.10
CA ILE A 67 13.94 -2.25 -1.22
C ILE A 67 13.30 -2.46 0.15
N VAL A 68 13.50 -3.64 0.74
CA VAL A 68 13.05 -3.97 2.09
C VAL A 68 13.81 -3.15 3.10
N LEU A 69 13.12 -2.36 3.90
CA LEU A 69 13.71 -1.56 4.99
C LEU A 69 13.69 -2.30 6.31
N ASP A 70 12.64 -3.11 6.54
CA ASP A 70 12.46 -3.87 7.78
C ASP A 70 11.49 -5.03 7.56
N THR A 71 11.55 -6.03 8.44
CA THR A 71 10.69 -7.22 8.39
C THR A 71 10.03 -7.47 9.75
N GLY A 72 8.75 -7.76 9.73
CA GLY A 72 7.99 -8.16 10.90
C GLY A 72 8.25 -9.61 11.31
N PRO A 73 7.67 -10.03 12.44
CA PRO A 73 7.81 -11.40 12.91
C PRO A 73 7.29 -12.41 11.88
N GLY A 74 7.95 -13.56 11.78
CA GLY A 74 7.54 -14.67 10.91
C GLY A 74 7.99 -14.56 9.46
N VAL A 75 8.46 -13.41 8.99
CA VAL A 75 9.00 -13.23 7.64
C VAL A 75 10.29 -14.01 7.50
N ARG A 76 10.37 -14.86 6.44
CA ARG A 76 11.53 -15.72 6.16
C ARG A 76 11.99 -15.71 4.71
N THR A 77 11.16 -15.18 3.79
CA THR A 77 11.41 -15.22 2.34
C THR A 77 12.20 -14.03 1.84
N VAL A 78 12.22 -12.95 2.60
CA VAL A 78 12.97 -11.73 2.30
C VAL A 78 13.66 -11.21 3.55
N SER A 79 14.71 -10.42 3.34
CA SER A 79 15.48 -9.79 4.40
C SER A 79 15.64 -8.29 4.12
N LYS A 80 16.04 -7.54 5.15
CA LYS A 80 16.40 -6.13 4.96
C LYS A 80 17.46 -6.00 3.85
N ASP A 81 17.31 -4.94 3.06
CA ASP A 81 18.12 -4.58 1.89
C ASP A 81 17.90 -5.44 0.63
N ASP A 82 16.97 -6.42 0.67
CA ASP A 82 16.55 -7.13 -0.53
C ASP A 82 15.78 -6.21 -1.48
N HIS A 83 16.07 -6.35 -2.78
CA HIS A 83 15.28 -5.74 -3.84
C HIS A 83 14.06 -6.61 -4.14
N VAL A 84 12.90 -6.00 -4.15
CA VAL A 84 11.63 -6.71 -4.29
C VAL A 84 10.74 -6.09 -5.37
N VAL A 85 9.93 -6.96 -5.98
CA VAL A 85 8.78 -6.57 -6.80
C VAL A 85 7.52 -6.80 -5.96
N CYS A 86 6.68 -5.77 -5.87
CA CYS A 86 5.41 -5.82 -5.17
C CYS A 86 4.29 -6.03 -6.19
N HIS A 87 3.46 -7.04 -6.00
CA HIS A 87 2.30 -7.32 -6.87
C HIS A 87 1.14 -7.90 -6.05
N TYR A 88 -0.05 -7.83 -6.61
CA TYR A 88 -1.30 -8.25 -5.93
C TYR A 88 -1.63 -9.74 -6.05
N MET A 89 -0.85 -10.50 -6.81
CA MET A 89 -1.11 -11.94 -7.00
C MET A 89 -0.92 -12.69 -5.68
N GLU A 90 -1.91 -13.47 -5.32
CA GLU A 90 -1.84 -14.32 -4.14
C GLU A 90 -0.66 -15.31 -4.23
N SER A 91 -0.03 -15.54 -3.11
CA SER A 91 1.03 -16.53 -2.96
C SER A 91 0.61 -17.60 -1.95
N SER A 92 1.41 -18.65 -1.82
CA SER A 92 1.25 -19.66 -0.77
C SER A 92 1.95 -19.29 0.55
N GLY A 93 2.33 -18.03 0.70
CA GLY A 93 3.07 -17.53 1.85
C GLY A 93 2.20 -17.24 3.07
N LEU A 94 2.75 -16.43 3.97
CA LEU A 94 2.03 -15.96 5.15
C LEU A 94 0.97 -14.95 4.74
N GLU A 95 -0.21 -15.08 5.33
CA GLU A 95 -1.24 -14.05 5.28
C GLU A 95 -1.00 -13.07 6.43
N SER A 96 -0.84 -11.79 6.10
CA SER A 96 -0.63 -10.72 7.07
C SER A 96 -1.86 -9.81 7.15
N PRO A 97 -2.12 -9.17 8.30
CA PRO A 97 -3.17 -8.17 8.38
C PRO A 97 -2.85 -6.95 7.53
N THR A 98 -3.86 -6.34 6.92
CA THR A 98 -3.68 -5.11 6.16
C THR A 98 -3.33 -3.94 7.08
N PRO A 99 -2.34 -3.12 6.72
CA PRO A 99 -1.90 -2.01 7.55
C PRO A 99 -2.96 -0.90 7.62
N LYS A 100 -3.03 -0.20 8.75
CA LYS A 100 -3.89 0.97 8.95
C LYS A 100 -3.02 2.20 9.11
N TYR A 101 -3.15 3.12 8.17
CA TYR A 101 -2.46 4.40 8.18
C TYR A 101 -3.34 5.48 8.81
N LYS A 102 -2.73 6.59 9.26
CA LYS A 102 -3.47 7.74 9.79
C LYS A 102 -3.21 8.99 8.97
N TRP A 103 -4.25 9.75 8.73
CA TRP A 103 -4.21 11.05 8.09
C TRP A 103 -4.99 12.06 8.93
N GLY A 104 -4.29 12.72 9.85
CA GLY A 104 -4.92 13.49 10.91
C GLY A 104 -5.76 12.58 11.82
N ASP A 105 -7.04 12.83 11.91
CA ASP A 105 -8.02 12.06 12.67
C ASP A 105 -8.64 10.87 11.90
N LYS A 106 -8.31 10.73 10.62
CA LYS A 106 -8.86 9.70 9.74
C LYS A 106 -7.96 8.47 9.65
N ILE A 107 -8.58 7.31 9.54
CA ILE A 107 -7.90 6.08 9.13
C ILE A 107 -7.94 6.02 7.60
N VAL A 108 -6.78 5.77 7.00
CA VAL A 108 -6.63 5.53 5.56
C VAL A 108 -6.55 4.04 5.34
N SER A 109 -7.50 3.52 4.57
CA SER A 109 -7.57 2.09 4.22
C SER A 109 -6.44 1.71 3.26
N ALA A 110 -5.98 0.48 3.34
CA ALA A 110 -4.98 -0.07 2.44
C ALA A 110 -5.29 -1.54 2.17
N GLY A 111 -4.97 -1.99 0.96
CA GLY A 111 -4.91 -3.42 0.64
C GLY A 111 -3.60 -4.05 1.12
N GLY A 112 -3.40 -5.33 0.79
CA GLY A 112 -2.14 -6.04 1.09
C GLY A 112 -0.93 -5.48 0.34
N VAL A 113 -1.16 -4.81 -0.80
CA VAL A 113 -0.12 -4.08 -1.56
C VAL A 113 -0.64 -2.70 -1.91
N THR A 114 0.12 -1.67 -1.56
CA THR A 114 -0.16 -0.28 -1.96
C THR A 114 1.15 0.40 -2.35
N THR A 115 1.24 0.90 -3.58
CA THR A 115 2.51 1.41 -4.13
C THR A 115 2.45 2.89 -4.55
N PHE A 116 1.29 3.57 -4.48
CA PHE A 116 1.20 5.01 -4.74
C PHE A 116 1.66 5.84 -3.53
N ASN A 117 2.78 5.42 -2.96
CA ASN A 117 3.41 6.03 -1.79
C ASN A 117 4.92 5.81 -1.84
N ASN A 118 5.67 6.51 -1.00
CA ASN A 118 7.13 6.35 -0.95
C ASN A 118 7.60 5.25 0.02
N ARG A 119 6.69 4.72 0.84
CA ARG A 119 6.92 3.57 1.73
C ARG A 119 5.62 2.79 1.87
N ALA A 120 5.68 1.47 1.84
CA ALA A 120 4.54 0.60 2.00
C ALA A 120 4.81 -0.47 3.06
N ILE A 121 3.80 -0.80 3.84
CA ILE A 121 3.76 -2.05 4.62
C ILE A 121 2.99 -3.05 3.78
N ILE A 122 3.61 -4.18 3.49
CA ILE A 122 3.11 -5.25 2.62
C ILE A 122 3.14 -6.56 3.40
#